data_04966bcbfb41d4e74fcb8b348561d947
#
_entry.id   04966bcbfb41d4e74fcb8b348561d947
#
_cell.length_a   1.000
_cell.length_b   1.000
_cell.length_c   1.000
_cell.angle_alpha   90.00
_cell.angle_beta   90.00
_cell.angle_gamma   90.00
#
_symmetry.space_group_name_H-M   'P 1'
#
loop_
_entity.id
_entity.type
_entity.pdbx_description
1 polymer ?
#
loop_
_entity_poly.entity_id
_entity_poly.type
_entity_poly.pdbx_seq_one_letter_code
_entity_poly.pdbx_strand_id
1 'polypeptide(L)'
;MSRYSNPQGTQAPLNSTPAKAQHVDVRLRPIPVVFFVIGVIILTVSAFMVHTHPQPYPIDLQTTDAAQSITLPLIIVSAIDFISAINDPLPSIIALGAWLVGLLIFGLIARLRGKSPVKWFESAVGIIATVGIASGINFLYNMLVNRPRPGSFREHIHILLHRPEKSFPSGHTEHDVAYYGFLLFLSFTPPVRTWKYRWLLIPLQIYCALDILTIGYSRILEGEHWLTDVLAGYLSGAIWLLMCIFLYRWVTEWIALKLET
;
A
#
# COMPACT_ATOMS: atom_id res chain seq x y z
N MET A 1 45.79 -21.33 70.34
CA MET A 1 46.09 -21.84 68.99
C MET A 1 44.86 -21.76 68.17
N SER A 2 44.71 -20.69 67.38
CA SER A 2 43.56 -20.42 66.52
C SER A 2 44.07 -20.34 65.06
N ARG A 3 43.58 -21.22 64.17
CA ARG A 3 43.92 -21.23 62.78
C ARG A 3 42.86 -20.39 62.01
N TYR A 4 43.31 -19.30 61.44
CA TYR A 4 42.56 -18.54 60.45
C TYR A 4 42.51 -19.33 59.11
N SER A 5 41.31 -19.64 58.63
CA SER A 5 41.05 -20.12 57.28
C SER A 5 40.63 -18.97 56.40
N ASN A 6 41.40 -18.71 55.36
CA ASN A 6 41.17 -17.72 54.31
C ASN A 6 40.13 -18.23 53.34
N PRO A 7 39.03 -17.50 53.05
CA PRO A 7 38.13 -17.87 51.98
C PRO A 7 38.67 -17.34 50.63
N GLN A 8 39.06 -18.25 49.76
CA GLN A 8 39.42 -17.93 48.39
C GLN A 8 38.20 -17.42 47.67
N GLY A 9 38.23 -16.14 47.23
CA GLY A 9 37.28 -15.56 46.33
C GLY A 9 37.39 -16.17 44.92
N THR A 10 36.36 -16.88 44.55
CA THR A 10 36.17 -17.35 43.17
C THR A 10 35.89 -16.14 42.26
N GLN A 11 36.92 -15.69 41.54
CA GLN A 11 36.73 -14.76 40.43
C GLN A 11 36.01 -15.48 39.29
N ALA A 12 34.80 -15.07 38.98
CA ALA A 12 34.09 -15.46 37.77
C ALA A 12 34.88 -15.00 36.52
N PRO A 13 35.02 -15.82 35.48
CA PRO A 13 35.73 -15.43 34.29
C PRO A 13 34.97 -14.35 33.54
N LEU A 14 35.58 -13.16 33.45
CA LEU A 14 35.20 -12.07 32.54
C LEU A 14 35.54 -12.48 31.08
N ASN A 15 34.79 -13.42 30.54
CA ASN A 15 34.76 -13.66 29.09
C ASN A 15 33.36 -13.35 28.54
N SER A 16 32.97 -12.08 28.57
CA SER A 16 31.94 -11.58 27.67
C SER A 16 32.60 -11.37 26.31
N THR A 17 32.58 -12.40 25.49
CA THR A 17 32.79 -12.22 24.04
C THR A 17 31.80 -11.18 23.56
N PRO A 18 32.24 -10.07 22.93
CA PRO A 18 31.29 -9.08 22.40
C PRO A 18 30.39 -9.83 21.41
N ALA A 19 29.08 -9.72 21.63
CA ALA A 19 28.10 -10.26 20.73
C ALA A 19 28.45 -9.72 19.33
N LYS A 20 28.91 -10.62 18.44
CA LYS A 20 29.14 -10.30 17.04
C LYS A 20 27.86 -9.65 16.54
N ALA A 21 27.92 -8.36 16.18
CA ALA A 21 26.85 -7.69 15.48
C ALA A 21 26.47 -8.61 14.31
N GLN A 22 25.26 -9.16 14.38
CA GLN A 22 24.73 -9.92 13.26
C GLN A 22 24.63 -8.93 12.10
N HIS A 23 25.59 -8.96 11.22
CA HIS A 23 25.48 -8.34 9.91
C HIS A 23 24.19 -8.90 9.29
N VAL A 24 23.13 -8.12 9.34
CA VAL A 24 21.93 -8.42 8.58
C VAL A 24 22.35 -8.30 7.13
N ASP A 25 22.56 -9.45 6.51
CA ASP A 25 22.92 -9.53 5.10
C ASP A 25 21.69 -9.06 4.30
N VAL A 26 21.63 -7.77 3.98
CA VAL A 26 20.60 -7.14 3.13
C VAL A 26 20.84 -7.58 1.69
N ARG A 27 20.99 -8.90 1.46
CA ARG A 27 20.98 -9.43 0.11
C ARG A 27 19.58 -9.27 -0.44
N LEU A 28 19.49 -8.51 -1.53
CA LEU A 28 18.31 -8.49 -2.37
C LEU A 28 17.89 -9.94 -2.64
N ARG A 29 16.83 -10.38 -1.98
CA ARG A 29 16.28 -11.70 -2.27
C ARG A 29 15.89 -11.67 -3.75
N PRO A 30 16.40 -12.55 -4.61
CA PRO A 30 16.19 -12.45 -6.06
C PRO A 30 14.71 -12.55 -6.44
N ILE A 31 13.93 -13.31 -5.67
CA ILE A 31 12.53 -13.58 -5.96
C ILE A 31 11.67 -12.30 -6.05
N PRO A 32 11.65 -11.38 -5.06
CA PRO A 32 10.87 -10.14 -5.16
C PRO A 32 11.30 -9.24 -6.33
N VAL A 33 12.60 -9.21 -6.65
CA VAL A 33 13.12 -8.43 -7.78
C VAL A 33 12.61 -9.00 -9.11
N VAL A 34 12.63 -10.31 -9.26
CA VAL A 34 12.10 -10.99 -10.46
C VAL A 34 10.62 -10.69 -10.63
N PHE A 35 9.80 -10.82 -9.58
CA PHE A 35 8.38 -10.49 -9.65
C PHE A 35 8.14 -9.02 -9.99
N PHE A 36 8.91 -8.10 -9.42
CA PHE A 36 8.85 -6.68 -9.75
C PHE A 36 9.13 -6.45 -11.24
N VAL A 37 10.24 -7.00 -11.76
CA VAL A 37 10.62 -6.83 -13.16
C VAL A 37 9.56 -7.42 -14.10
N ILE A 38 9.09 -8.63 -13.83
CA ILE A 38 8.02 -9.26 -14.62
C ILE A 38 6.76 -8.41 -14.59
N GLY A 39 6.36 -7.92 -13.41
CA GLY A 39 5.19 -7.06 -13.26
C GLY A 39 5.31 -5.77 -14.07
N VAL A 40 6.46 -5.09 -14.02
CA VAL A 40 6.72 -3.88 -14.82
C VAL A 40 6.67 -4.18 -16.32
N ILE A 41 7.23 -5.31 -16.76
CA ILE A 41 7.16 -5.73 -18.18
C ILE A 41 5.70 -5.94 -18.58
N ILE A 42 4.92 -6.69 -17.80
CA ILE A 42 3.50 -6.96 -18.11
C ILE A 42 2.72 -5.64 -18.16
N LEU A 43 2.91 -4.75 -17.19
CA LEU A 43 2.23 -3.46 -17.15
C LEU A 43 2.59 -2.60 -18.38
N THR A 44 3.87 -2.54 -18.74
CA THR A 44 4.34 -1.77 -19.90
C THR A 44 3.81 -2.33 -21.22
N VAL A 45 3.82 -3.66 -21.39
CA VAL A 45 3.24 -4.31 -22.55
C VAL A 45 1.74 -4.05 -22.63
N SER A 46 1.01 -4.17 -21.51
CA SER A 46 -0.42 -3.87 -21.45
C SER A 46 -0.70 -2.40 -21.80
N ALA A 47 0.10 -1.47 -21.28
CA ALA A 47 -0.01 -0.04 -21.60
C ALA A 47 0.21 0.22 -23.10
N PHE A 48 1.21 -0.42 -23.70
CA PHE A 48 1.48 -0.32 -25.14
C PHE A 48 0.33 -0.87 -25.98
N MET A 49 -0.20 -2.06 -25.62
CA MET A 49 -1.35 -2.66 -26.31
C MET A 49 -2.58 -1.76 -26.24
N VAL A 50 -2.89 -1.20 -25.08
CA VAL A 50 -4.03 -0.30 -24.91
C VAL A 50 -3.80 1.04 -25.62
N HIS A 51 -2.58 1.58 -25.63
CA HIS A 51 -2.26 2.80 -26.37
C HIS A 51 -2.46 2.62 -27.89
N THR A 52 -2.04 1.48 -28.45
CA THR A 52 -2.18 1.19 -29.88
C THR A 52 -3.60 0.78 -30.25
N HIS A 53 -4.39 0.28 -29.30
CA HIS A 53 -5.77 -0.12 -29.49
C HIS A 53 -6.64 0.38 -28.32
N PRO A 54 -6.98 1.69 -28.29
CA PRO A 54 -7.67 2.31 -27.15
C PRO A 54 -9.14 1.91 -27.02
N GLN A 55 -9.70 1.23 -28.03
CA GLN A 55 -11.05 0.71 -28.03
C GLN A 55 -11.21 -0.36 -26.93
N PRO A 56 -12.42 -0.53 -26.35
CA PRO A 56 -12.67 -1.59 -25.39
C PRO A 56 -12.49 -2.97 -26.03
N TYR A 57 -11.85 -3.85 -25.30
CA TYR A 57 -11.76 -5.26 -25.70
C TYR A 57 -13.10 -5.97 -25.49
N PRO A 58 -13.37 -7.09 -26.20
CA PRO A 58 -14.63 -7.83 -25.99
C PRO A 58 -14.90 -8.19 -24.54
N ILE A 59 -13.86 -8.53 -23.77
CA ILE A 59 -13.97 -8.86 -22.35
C ILE A 59 -14.35 -7.63 -21.51
N ASP A 60 -13.90 -6.42 -21.87
CA ASP A 60 -14.27 -5.18 -21.18
C ASP A 60 -15.77 -4.94 -21.31
N LEU A 61 -16.29 -5.08 -22.52
CA LEU A 61 -17.72 -4.90 -22.82
C LEU A 61 -18.57 -5.94 -22.10
N GLN A 62 -18.22 -7.23 -22.23
CA GLN A 62 -18.96 -8.32 -21.60
C GLN A 62 -19.00 -8.18 -20.07
N THR A 63 -17.87 -7.78 -19.45
CA THR A 63 -17.81 -7.62 -18.00
C THR A 63 -18.62 -6.41 -17.53
N THR A 64 -18.57 -5.29 -18.25
CA THR A 64 -19.36 -4.11 -17.89
C THR A 64 -20.86 -4.38 -18.06
N ASP A 65 -21.28 -4.97 -19.20
CA ASP A 65 -22.67 -5.34 -19.46
C ASP A 65 -23.18 -6.33 -18.38
N ALA A 66 -22.37 -7.34 -18.04
CA ALA A 66 -22.71 -8.30 -17.00
C ALA A 66 -22.84 -7.66 -15.63
N ALA A 67 -21.88 -6.81 -15.24
CA ALA A 67 -21.89 -6.12 -13.95
C ALA A 67 -23.13 -5.20 -13.80
N GLN A 68 -23.47 -4.46 -14.84
CA GLN A 68 -24.59 -3.52 -14.82
C GLN A 68 -25.96 -4.17 -15.05
N SER A 69 -26.02 -5.42 -15.55
CA SER A 69 -27.26 -6.19 -15.68
C SER A 69 -27.73 -6.83 -14.37
N ILE A 70 -26.86 -6.94 -13.37
CA ILE A 70 -27.19 -7.56 -12.08
C ILE A 70 -27.93 -6.57 -11.20
N THR A 71 -29.16 -6.91 -10.79
CA THR A 71 -29.89 -6.15 -9.79
C THR A 71 -29.34 -6.51 -8.40
N LEU A 72 -28.50 -5.64 -7.84
CA LEU A 72 -27.96 -5.82 -6.51
C LEU A 72 -28.95 -5.35 -5.41
N PRO A 73 -29.01 -6.00 -4.24
CA PRO A 73 -29.71 -5.48 -3.09
C PRO A 73 -29.22 -4.07 -2.72
N LEU A 74 -30.16 -3.19 -2.32
CA LEU A 74 -29.87 -1.78 -1.99
C LEU A 74 -28.71 -1.64 -0.98
N ILE A 75 -28.63 -2.51 0.01
CA ILE A 75 -27.55 -2.51 1.01
C ILE A 75 -26.16 -2.71 0.38
N ILE A 76 -26.06 -3.55 -0.66
CA ILE A 76 -24.80 -3.80 -1.37
C ILE A 76 -24.45 -2.58 -2.24
N VAL A 77 -25.42 -2.02 -2.94
CA VAL A 77 -25.23 -0.79 -3.74
C VAL A 77 -24.75 0.33 -2.84
N SER A 78 -25.43 0.59 -1.71
CA SER A 78 -25.04 1.63 -0.77
C SER A 78 -23.64 1.39 -0.16
N ALA A 79 -23.24 0.15 0.05
CA ALA A 79 -21.89 -0.16 0.53
C ALA A 79 -20.83 0.12 -0.55
N ILE A 80 -21.10 -0.20 -1.81
CA ILE A 80 -20.23 0.09 -2.95
C ILE A 80 -20.10 1.62 -3.13
N ASP A 81 -21.21 2.35 -3.13
CA ASP A 81 -21.23 3.82 -3.25
C ASP A 81 -20.45 4.48 -2.10
N PHE A 82 -20.61 3.95 -0.88
CA PHE A 82 -19.87 4.45 0.28
C PHE A 82 -18.35 4.23 0.15
N ILE A 83 -17.92 3.04 -0.27
CA ILE A 83 -16.50 2.74 -0.52
C ILE A 83 -15.98 3.66 -1.63
N SER A 84 -16.73 3.81 -2.71
CA SER A 84 -16.41 4.72 -3.81
C SER A 84 -16.20 6.16 -3.32
N ALA A 85 -17.16 6.68 -2.56
CA ALA A 85 -17.15 8.07 -2.08
C ALA A 85 -15.99 8.36 -1.11
N ILE A 86 -15.62 7.41 -0.25
CA ILE A 86 -14.47 7.56 0.67
C ILE A 86 -13.15 7.62 -0.09
N ASN A 87 -13.04 6.91 -1.21
CA ASN A 87 -11.85 6.82 -2.03
C ASN A 87 -11.76 7.92 -3.11
N ASP A 88 -12.72 8.81 -3.16
CA ASP A 88 -12.59 10.02 -3.96
C ASP A 88 -11.40 10.89 -3.51
N PRO A 89 -10.81 11.69 -4.40
CA PRO A 89 -9.57 12.42 -4.14
C PRO A 89 -9.59 13.25 -2.86
N LEU A 90 -10.68 14.00 -2.59
CA LEU A 90 -10.73 14.86 -1.41
C LEU A 90 -10.83 14.08 -0.10
N PRO A 91 -11.75 13.10 0.09
CA PRO A 91 -11.74 12.23 1.26
C PRO A 91 -10.42 11.48 1.47
N SER A 92 -9.80 10.96 0.39
CA SER A 92 -8.50 10.27 0.47
C SER A 92 -7.39 11.18 0.96
N ILE A 93 -7.32 12.43 0.50
CA ILE A 93 -6.35 13.42 0.97
C ILE A 93 -6.57 13.73 2.46
N ILE A 94 -7.82 13.90 2.88
CA ILE A 94 -8.17 14.13 4.29
C ILE A 94 -7.77 12.93 5.15
N ALA A 95 -8.06 11.70 4.70
CA ALA A 95 -7.68 10.49 5.41
C ALA A 95 -6.16 10.34 5.51
N LEU A 96 -5.42 10.60 4.43
CA LEU A 96 -3.96 10.61 4.43
C LEU A 96 -3.43 11.65 5.44
N GLY A 97 -3.97 12.87 5.42
CA GLY A 97 -3.62 13.93 6.38
C GLY A 97 -3.86 13.51 7.82
N ALA A 98 -5.01 12.88 8.11
CA ALA A 98 -5.33 12.37 9.44
C ALA A 98 -4.33 11.28 9.92
N TRP A 99 -3.94 10.36 9.03
CA TRP A 99 -2.89 9.37 9.33
C TRP A 99 -1.55 10.01 9.62
N LEU A 100 -1.13 10.99 8.83
CA LEU A 100 0.13 11.70 9.04
C LEU A 100 0.15 12.42 10.39
N VAL A 101 -0.91 13.17 10.69
CA VAL A 101 -1.05 13.84 11.99
C VAL A 101 -1.03 12.83 13.13
N GLY A 102 -1.76 11.72 13.02
CA GLY A 102 -1.76 10.64 14.01
C GLY A 102 -0.37 10.06 14.25
N LEU A 103 0.36 9.72 13.19
CA LEU A 103 1.72 9.18 13.30
C LEU A 103 2.70 10.19 13.92
N LEU A 104 2.61 11.47 13.58
CA LEU A 104 3.42 12.53 14.17
C LEU A 104 3.10 12.70 15.67
N ILE A 105 1.82 12.65 16.06
CA ILE A 105 1.41 12.69 17.48
C ILE A 105 1.97 11.49 18.25
N PHE A 106 1.88 10.27 17.69
CA PHE A 106 2.46 9.08 18.31
C PHE A 106 3.98 9.18 18.43
N GLY A 107 4.66 9.73 17.42
CA GLY A 107 6.09 10.03 17.50
C GLY A 107 6.43 11.01 18.62
N LEU A 108 5.67 12.10 18.75
CA LEU A 108 5.83 13.07 19.82
C LEU A 108 5.60 12.45 21.20
N ILE A 109 4.51 11.68 21.37
CA ILE A 109 4.23 10.96 22.61
C ILE A 109 5.37 9.98 22.97
N ALA A 110 5.91 9.26 21.98
CA ALA A 110 7.05 8.38 22.18
C ALA A 110 8.25 9.17 22.71
N ARG A 111 8.58 10.31 22.09
CA ARG A 111 9.67 11.20 22.52
C ARG A 111 9.47 11.73 23.96
N LEU A 112 8.26 12.20 24.28
CA LEU A 112 7.94 12.70 25.63
C LEU A 112 8.04 11.60 26.70
N ARG A 113 7.88 10.34 26.30
CA ARG A 113 8.07 9.15 27.17
C ARG A 113 9.49 8.61 27.18
N GLY A 114 10.47 9.34 26.64
CA GLY A 114 11.87 8.90 26.58
C GLY A 114 12.13 7.76 25.60
N LYS A 115 11.22 7.49 24.64
CA LYS A 115 11.36 6.47 23.61
C LYS A 115 11.72 7.10 22.26
N SER A 116 12.41 6.34 21.41
CA SER A 116 12.74 6.81 20.06
C SER A 116 11.48 7.06 19.22
N PRO A 117 11.31 8.24 18.61
CA PRO A 117 10.20 8.53 17.72
C PRO A 117 10.44 8.08 16.27
N VAL A 118 11.65 7.64 15.94
CA VAL A 118 12.14 7.40 14.55
C VAL A 118 11.19 6.53 13.75
N LYS A 119 10.73 5.40 14.32
CA LYS A 119 9.83 4.49 13.62
C LYS A 119 8.48 5.10 13.24
N TRP A 120 7.98 6.06 13.99
CA TRP A 120 6.74 6.77 13.66
C TRP A 120 6.94 7.74 12.50
N PHE A 121 8.07 8.46 12.49
CA PHE A 121 8.42 9.34 11.37
C PHE A 121 8.73 8.56 10.09
N GLU A 122 9.47 7.44 10.20
CA GLU A 122 9.69 6.53 9.08
C GLU A 122 8.36 6.06 8.47
N SER A 123 7.38 5.68 9.31
CA SER A 123 6.05 5.26 8.87
C SER A 123 5.30 6.38 8.13
N ALA A 124 5.37 7.62 8.65
CA ALA A 124 4.75 8.78 7.99
C ALA A 124 5.37 9.06 6.61
N VAL A 125 6.70 9.05 6.53
CA VAL A 125 7.41 9.21 5.25
C VAL A 125 7.09 8.07 4.30
N GLY A 126 7.03 6.83 4.80
CA GLY A 126 6.69 5.65 4.00
C GLY A 126 5.30 5.74 3.35
N ILE A 127 4.28 6.18 4.09
CA ILE A 127 2.92 6.39 3.53
C ILE A 127 2.95 7.45 2.43
N ILE A 128 3.55 8.63 2.70
CA ILE A 128 3.62 9.72 1.71
C ILE A 128 4.34 9.24 0.45
N ALA A 129 5.47 8.57 0.61
CA ALA A 129 6.25 8.07 -0.51
C ALA A 129 5.46 7.05 -1.34
N THR A 130 4.76 6.12 -0.67
CA THR A 130 3.96 5.09 -1.35
C THR A 130 2.83 5.72 -2.16
N VAL A 131 2.04 6.59 -1.55
CA VAL A 131 0.93 7.27 -2.24
C VAL A 131 1.45 8.18 -3.35
N GLY A 132 2.51 8.95 -3.09
CA GLY A 132 3.10 9.87 -4.07
C GLY A 132 3.67 9.15 -5.29
N ILE A 133 4.39 8.04 -5.08
CA ILE A 133 4.96 7.24 -6.16
C ILE A 133 3.84 6.60 -6.99
N ALA A 134 2.89 5.91 -6.35
CA ALA A 134 1.78 5.27 -7.05
C ALA A 134 0.96 6.30 -7.86
N SER A 135 0.56 7.41 -7.24
CA SER A 135 -0.20 8.47 -7.93
C SER A 135 0.59 9.12 -9.08
N GLY A 136 1.88 9.35 -8.90
CA GLY A 136 2.75 9.92 -9.93
C GLY A 136 2.90 8.98 -11.14
N ILE A 137 3.07 7.69 -10.89
CA ILE A 137 3.16 6.67 -11.94
C ILE A 137 1.81 6.51 -12.65
N ASN A 138 0.71 6.47 -11.90
CA ASN A 138 -0.63 6.45 -12.49
C ASN A 138 -0.86 7.62 -13.43
N PHE A 139 -0.56 8.84 -12.99
CA PHE A 139 -0.66 10.03 -13.81
C PHE A 139 0.16 9.92 -15.10
N LEU A 140 1.39 9.41 -15.00
CA LEU A 140 2.27 9.21 -16.17
C LEU A 140 1.64 8.22 -17.18
N TYR A 141 1.16 7.06 -16.71
CA TYR A 141 0.49 6.09 -17.59
C TYR A 141 -0.79 6.66 -18.21
N ASN A 142 -1.59 7.40 -17.44
CA ASN A 142 -2.80 8.04 -17.95
C ASN A 142 -2.49 9.02 -19.10
N MET A 143 -1.42 9.81 -18.96
CA MET A 143 -0.96 10.73 -20.02
C MET A 143 -0.46 9.98 -21.26
N LEU A 144 0.34 8.92 -21.07
CA LEU A 144 0.98 8.20 -22.16
C LEU A 144 -0.01 7.33 -22.93
N VAL A 145 -0.90 6.63 -22.23
CA VAL A 145 -1.84 5.66 -22.84
C VAL A 145 -3.04 6.37 -23.44
N ASN A 146 -3.55 7.41 -22.79
CA ASN A 146 -4.61 8.28 -23.29
C ASN A 146 -5.91 7.54 -23.69
N ARG A 147 -6.29 6.48 -22.94
CA ARG A 147 -7.48 5.68 -23.22
C ARG A 147 -8.76 6.41 -22.80
N PRO A 148 -9.80 6.48 -23.66
CA PRO A 148 -11.09 7.05 -23.28
C PRO A 148 -11.85 6.14 -22.29
N ARG A 149 -12.69 6.75 -21.42
CA ARG A 149 -13.55 6.06 -20.47
C ARG A 149 -14.76 5.39 -21.14
N PRO A 150 -15.42 4.42 -20.47
CA PRO A 150 -16.57 3.68 -21.01
C PRO A 150 -17.65 4.57 -21.65
N GLY A 151 -18.01 5.67 -21.03
CA GLY A 151 -19.04 6.58 -21.53
C GLY A 151 -18.77 7.25 -22.88
N SER A 152 -17.53 7.18 -23.37
CA SER A 152 -17.21 7.71 -24.70
C SER A 152 -17.60 6.77 -25.83
N PHE A 153 -17.97 5.51 -25.55
CA PHE A 153 -18.16 4.47 -26.58
C PHE A 153 -19.57 3.92 -26.71
N ARG A 154 -20.41 4.00 -25.64
CA ARG A 154 -21.75 3.42 -25.67
C ARG A 154 -22.75 4.21 -24.84
N GLU A 155 -23.90 4.54 -25.45
CA GLU A 155 -24.98 5.29 -24.81
C GLU A 155 -25.72 4.49 -23.72
N HIS A 156 -25.64 3.15 -23.74
CA HIS A 156 -26.36 2.29 -22.78
C HIS A 156 -25.55 1.95 -21.51
N ILE A 157 -24.27 2.36 -21.44
CA ILE A 157 -23.50 2.21 -20.21
C ILE A 157 -23.93 3.29 -19.23
N HIS A 158 -24.44 2.88 -18.07
CA HIS A 158 -24.76 3.79 -16.98
C HIS A 158 -23.48 4.34 -16.38
N ILE A 159 -23.33 5.67 -16.44
CA ILE A 159 -22.18 6.38 -15.89
C ILE A 159 -22.68 7.21 -14.72
N LEU A 160 -22.22 6.90 -13.53
CA LEU A 160 -22.57 7.63 -12.31
C LEU A 160 -21.84 8.98 -12.22
N LEU A 161 -20.57 9.02 -12.66
CA LEU A 161 -19.75 10.23 -12.60
C LEU A 161 -18.97 10.44 -13.91
N HIS A 162 -19.18 11.57 -14.55
CA HIS A 162 -18.38 11.98 -15.71
C HIS A 162 -17.08 12.60 -15.22
N ARG A 163 -15.97 11.89 -15.40
CA ARG A 163 -14.62 12.37 -15.09
C ARG A 163 -13.87 12.69 -16.38
N PRO A 164 -13.15 13.81 -16.45
CA PRO A 164 -12.40 14.21 -17.64
C PRO A 164 -11.11 13.41 -17.83
N GLU A 165 -10.64 12.75 -16.78
CA GLU A 165 -9.39 12.01 -16.80
C GLU A 165 -9.48 10.77 -17.70
N LYS A 166 -8.31 10.30 -18.11
CA LYS A 166 -8.18 9.10 -18.92
C LYS A 166 -8.42 7.84 -18.09
N SER A 167 -8.65 6.73 -18.80
CA SER A 167 -9.14 5.50 -18.18
C SER A 167 -8.04 4.56 -17.69
N PHE A 168 -6.88 4.53 -18.35
CA PHE A 168 -5.85 3.50 -18.11
C PHE A 168 -4.59 4.05 -17.44
N PRO A 169 -4.09 3.38 -16.40
CA PRO A 169 -4.78 2.39 -15.56
C PRO A 169 -5.78 3.03 -14.61
N SER A 170 -6.62 2.22 -13.93
CA SER A 170 -7.57 2.72 -12.94
C SER A 170 -6.86 3.33 -11.75
N GLY A 171 -7.02 4.65 -11.56
CA GLY A 171 -6.36 5.40 -10.51
C GLY A 171 -6.84 5.03 -9.11
N HIS A 172 -8.16 4.84 -8.91
CA HIS A 172 -8.71 4.38 -7.64
C HIS A 172 -8.15 3.01 -7.25
N THR A 173 -8.18 2.05 -8.18
CA THR A 173 -7.68 0.70 -7.91
C THR A 173 -6.19 0.70 -7.56
N GLU A 174 -5.36 1.45 -8.30
CA GLU A 174 -3.94 1.56 -8.02
C GLU A 174 -3.66 2.23 -6.67
N HIS A 175 -4.34 3.36 -6.41
CA HIS A 175 -4.22 4.10 -5.17
C HIS A 175 -4.59 3.24 -3.96
N ASP A 176 -5.73 2.55 -4.01
CA ASP A 176 -6.23 1.79 -2.86
C ASP A 176 -5.37 0.57 -2.57
N VAL A 177 -4.88 -0.12 -3.59
CA VAL A 177 -3.89 -1.20 -3.41
C VAL A 177 -2.62 -0.67 -2.74
N ALA A 178 -2.09 0.45 -3.20
CA ALA A 178 -0.86 1.04 -2.65
C ALA A 178 -1.08 1.59 -1.24
N TYR A 179 -2.10 2.40 -1.05
CA TYR A 179 -2.40 3.09 0.21
C TYR A 179 -2.84 2.14 1.31
N TYR A 180 -3.92 1.39 1.10
CA TYR A 180 -4.43 0.46 2.10
C TYR A 180 -3.51 -0.75 2.28
N GLY A 181 -2.84 -1.20 1.21
CA GLY A 181 -1.81 -2.22 1.29
C GLY A 181 -0.64 -1.80 2.18
N PHE A 182 -0.19 -0.54 2.09
CA PHE A 182 0.86 -0.02 2.95
C PHE A 182 0.40 0.18 4.40
N LEU A 183 -0.85 0.62 4.63
CA LEU A 183 -1.45 0.67 5.98
C LEU A 183 -1.52 -0.72 6.62
N LEU A 184 -1.95 -1.73 5.85
CA LEU A 184 -1.93 -3.13 6.29
C LEU A 184 -0.51 -3.56 6.68
N PHE A 185 0.47 -3.31 5.83
CA PHE A 185 1.87 -3.62 6.11
C PHE A 185 2.35 -2.96 7.41
N LEU A 186 2.08 -1.66 7.62
CA LEU A 186 2.45 -0.96 8.85
C LEU A 186 1.77 -1.55 10.08
N SER A 187 0.52 -2.00 9.97
CA SER A 187 -0.22 -2.60 11.08
C SER A 187 0.43 -3.89 11.62
N PHE A 188 1.22 -4.58 10.78
CA PHE A 188 1.97 -5.80 11.13
C PHE A 188 3.45 -5.55 11.41
N THR A 189 3.91 -4.30 11.39
CA THR A 189 5.31 -3.94 11.65
C THR A 189 5.48 -3.16 12.96
N PRO A 190 6.66 -3.20 13.62
CA PRO A 190 6.94 -2.31 14.73
C PRO A 190 6.89 -0.82 14.30
N PRO A 191 6.38 0.08 15.18
CA PRO A 191 6.01 -0.14 16.57
C PRO A 191 4.59 -0.70 16.78
N VAL A 192 3.74 -0.70 15.75
CA VAL A 192 2.32 -1.06 15.84
C VAL A 192 2.14 -2.53 16.26
N ARG A 193 2.91 -3.45 15.66
CA ARG A 193 2.85 -4.88 15.98
C ARG A 193 3.06 -5.19 17.47
N THR A 194 3.87 -4.39 18.16
CA THR A 194 4.19 -4.58 19.59
C THR A 194 3.26 -3.82 20.52
N TRP A 195 2.33 -3.04 19.98
CA TRP A 195 1.38 -2.28 20.79
C TRP A 195 0.38 -3.20 21.49
N LYS A 196 0.17 -2.97 22.78
CA LYS A 196 -0.72 -3.79 23.63
C LYS A 196 -2.15 -3.87 23.09
N TYR A 197 -2.64 -2.79 22.50
CA TYR A 197 -4.03 -2.68 22.00
C TYR A 197 -4.14 -2.84 20.48
N ARG A 198 -3.20 -3.53 19.84
CA ARG A 198 -3.18 -3.75 18.36
C ARG A 198 -4.46 -4.41 17.82
N TRP A 199 -5.19 -5.13 18.67
CA TRP A 199 -6.46 -5.76 18.30
C TRP A 199 -7.55 -4.73 17.92
N LEU A 200 -7.45 -3.46 18.41
CA LEU A 200 -8.31 -2.36 17.99
C LEU A 200 -8.16 -1.99 16.52
N LEU A 201 -7.09 -2.45 15.86
CA LEU A 201 -6.85 -2.24 14.42
C LEU A 201 -7.50 -3.32 13.55
N ILE A 202 -8.06 -4.39 14.13
CA ILE A 202 -8.70 -5.46 13.35
C ILE A 202 -9.81 -4.92 12.43
N PRO A 203 -10.74 -4.04 12.89
CA PRO A 203 -11.74 -3.46 11.98
C PRO A 203 -11.12 -2.68 10.82
N LEU A 204 -10.06 -1.92 11.07
CA LEU A 204 -9.32 -1.21 10.03
C LEU A 204 -8.65 -2.18 9.04
N GLN A 205 -8.03 -3.25 9.55
CA GLN A 205 -7.39 -4.26 8.70
C GLN A 205 -8.40 -4.97 7.79
N ILE A 206 -9.58 -5.28 8.35
CA ILE A 206 -10.70 -5.86 7.58
C ILE A 206 -11.17 -4.86 6.52
N TYR A 207 -11.38 -3.59 6.90
CA TYR A 207 -11.77 -2.53 5.97
C TYR A 207 -10.77 -2.41 4.82
N CYS A 208 -9.47 -2.27 5.10
CA CYS A 208 -8.43 -2.17 4.07
C CYS A 208 -8.44 -3.37 3.11
N ALA A 209 -8.60 -4.59 3.64
CA ALA A 209 -8.64 -5.79 2.82
C ALA A 209 -9.89 -5.84 1.93
N LEU A 210 -11.07 -5.52 2.49
CA LEU A 210 -12.32 -5.49 1.74
C LEU A 210 -12.31 -4.40 0.68
N ASP A 211 -11.78 -3.22 0.99
CA ASP A 211 -11.66 -2.12 0.07
C ASP A 211 -10.82 -2.50 -1.15
N ILE A 212 -9.61 -3.01 -0.92
CA ILE A 212 -8.73 -3.50 -2.01
C ILE A 212 -9.43 -4.54 -2.88
N LEU A 213 -10.24 -5.42 -2.29
CA LEU A 213 -10.93 -6.47 -3.05
C LEU A 213 -12.12 -5.95 -3.86
N THR A 214 -12.81 -4.91 -3.37
CA THR A 214 -14.09 -4.47 -3.94
C THR A 214 -13.97 -3.23 -4.84
N ILE A 215 -12.94 -2.40 -4.65
CA ILE A 215 -12.80 -1.14 -5.41
C ILE A 215 -12.80 -1.36 -6.92
N GLY A 216 -12.12 -2.38 -7.42
CA GLY A 216 -12.09 -2.67 -8.85
C GLY A 216 -13.47 -2.98 -9.43
N TYR A 217 -14.29 -3.74 -8.71
CA TYR A 217 -15.65 -4.04 -9.12
C TYR A 217 -16.54 -2.79 -9.12
N SER A 218 -16.43 -1.92 -8.10
CA SER A 218 -17.19 -0.67 -8.07
C SER A 218 -16.89 0.20 -9.31
N ARG A 219 -15.62 0.28 -9.73
CA ARG A 219 -15.24 1.08 -10.92
C ARG A 219 -15.87 0.58 -12.21
N ILE A 220 -16.03 -0.74 -12.36
CA ILE A 220 -16.71 -1.34 -13.51
C ILE A 220 -18.22 -1.12 -13.43
N LEU A 221 -18.80 -1.36 -12.25
CA LEU A 221 -20.24 -1.18 -12.00
C LEU A 221 -20.68 0.25 -12.26
N GLU A 222 -19.90 1.23 -11.83
CA GLU A 222 -20.17 2.67 -12.01
C GLU A 222 -19.89 3.17 -13.44
N GLY A 223 -19.36 2.31 -14.33
CA GLY A 223 -19.03 2.67 -15.70
C GLY A 223 -17.84 3.64 -15.82
N GLU A 224 -17.00 3.72 -14.80
CA GLU A 224 -15.85 4.62 -14.79
C GLU A 224 -14.63 4.03 -15.50
N HIS A 225 -14.43 2.70 -15.40
CA HIS A 225 -13.27 2.00 -15.94
C HIS A 225 -13.65 0.68 -16.60
N TRP A 226 -12.85 0.28 -17.57
CA TRP A 226 -12.90 -1.03 -18.17
C TRP A 226 -12.22 -2.08 -17.27
N LEU A 227 -12.58 -3.37 -17.44
CA LEU A 227 -11.94 -4.46 -16.69
C LEU A 227 -10.41 -4.43 -16.85
N THR A 228 -9.92 -4.20 -18.07
CA THR A 228 -8.48 -4.16 -18.34
C THR A 228 -7.78 -2.98 -17.68
N ASP A 229 -8.46 -1.84 -17.48
CA ASP A 229 -7.94 -0.71 -16.69
C ASP A 229 -7.81 -1.07 -15.22
N VAL A 230 -8.81 -1.77 -14.69
CA VAL A 230 -8.86 -2.22 -13.29
C VAL A 230 -7.77 -3.24 -13.03
N LEU A 231 -7.60 -4.24 -13.90
CA LEU A 231 -6.53 -5.24 -13.77
C LEU A 231 -5.14 -4.60 -13.82
N ALA A 232 -4.95 -3.63 -14.72
CA ALA A 232 -3.72 -2.84 -14.77
C ALA A 232 -3.51 -2.01 -13.51
N GLY A 233 -4.57 -1.44 -12.93
CA GLY A 233 -4.53 -0.72 -11.65
C GLY A 233 -4.11 -1.62 -10.49
N TYR A 234 -4.67 -2.83 -10.38
CA TYR A 234 -4.26 -3.82 -9.39
C TYR A 234 -2.78 -4.21 -9.54
N LEU A 235 -2.35 -4.47 -10.78
CA LEU A 235 -0.96 -4.83 -11.06
C LEU A 235 -0.02 -3.69 -10.71
N SER A 236 -0.32 -2.48 -11.17
CA SER A 236 0.48 -1.28 -10.89
C SER A 236 0.57 -1.01 -9.39
N GLY A 237 -0.58 -0.96 -8.69
CA GLY A 237 -0.62 -0.77 -7.25
C GLY A 237 0.20 -1.81 -6.49
N ALA A 238 0.11 -3.09 -6.86
CA ALA A 238 0.86 -4.17 -6.23
C ALA A 238 2.38 -4.03 -6.47
N ILE A 239 2.81 -3.71 -7.68
CA ILE A 239 4.23 -3.51 -8.03
C ILE A 239 4.83 -2.38 -7.19
N TRP A 240 4.19 -1.23 -7.18
CA TRP A 240 4.70 -0.04 -6.48
C TRP A 240 4.60 -0.18 -4.97
N LEU A 241 3.55 -0.82 -4.45
CA LEU A 241 3.46 -1.20 -3.04
C LEU A 241 4.64 -2.07 -2.60
N LEU A 242 4.93 -3.15 -3.34
CA LEU A 242 6.05 -4.04 -3.03
C LEU A 242 7.40 -3.33 -3.06
N MET A 243 7.61 -2.46 -4.06
CA MET A 243 8.81 -1.62 -4.14
C MET A 243 8.91 -0.69 -2.92
N CYS A 244 7.83 -0.01 -2.56
CA CYS A 244 7.82 0.92 -1.42
C CYS A 244 8.03 0.18 -0.09
N ILE A 245 7.44 -1.00 0.11
CA ILE A 245 7.71 -1.85 1.28
C ILE A 245 9.18 -2.26 1.33
N PHE A 246 9.75 -2.64 0.20
CA PHE A 246 11.17 -2.99 0.13
C PHE A 246 12.07 -1.80 0.50
N LEU A 247 11.85 -0.64 -0.11
CA LEU A 247 12.60 0.59 0.18
C LEU A 247 12.44 1.02 1.64
N TYR A 248 11.20 0.96 2.18
CA TYR A 248 10.92 1.27 3.57
C TYR A 248 11.75 0.39 4.50
N ARG A 249 11.74 -0.94 4.30
CA ARG A 249 12.52 -1.88 5.12
C ARG A 249 14.01 -1.61 5.02
N TRP A 250 14.51 -1.39 3.81
CA TRP A 250 15.92 -1.10 3.59
C TRP A 250 16.37 0.19 4.29
N VAL A 251 15.59 1.28 4.15
CA VAL A 251 15.89 2.56 4.79
C VAL A 251 15.84 2.45 6.32
N THR A 252 14.82 1.78 6.86
CA THR A 252 14.67 1.62 8.32
C THR A 252 15.80 0.78 8.94
N GLU A 253 16.28 -0.24 8.25
CA GLU A 253 17.43 -1.04 8.67
C GLU A 253 18.71 -0.22 8.61
N TRP A 254 18.93 0.55 7.54
CA TRP A 254 20.08 1.42 7.38
C TRP A 254 20.14 2.53 8.47
N ILE A 255 19.00 3.16 8.80
CA ILE A 255 18.90 4.15 9.88
C ILE A 255 19.22 3.50 11.22
N ALA A 256 18.69 2.29 11.51
CA ALA A 256 18.95 1.58 12.75
C ALA A 256 20.45 1.32 12.95
N LEU A 257 21.14 0.84 11.92
CA LEU A 257 22.58 0.60 11.97
C LEU A 257 23.39 1.88 12.25
N LYS A 258 22.97 3.03 11.67
CA LYS A 258 23.66 4.31 11.90
C LYS A 258 23.43 4.91 13.29
N LEU A 259 22.34 4.55 13.97
CA LEU A 259 22.05 5.04 15.33
C LEU A 259 22.75 4.19 16.41
N GLU A 260 23.27 3.01 16.05
CA GLU A 260 24.04 2.12 16.94
C GLU A 260 25.55 2.42 16.90
N THR A 261 26.02 3.14 15.86
CA THR A 261 27.42 3.60 15.72
C THR A 261 27.62 4.99 16.31
#